data_cbf31b2dd377fa03b9a276346802253b
#
_entry.id   cbf31b2dd377fa03b9a276346802253b
#
_cell.length_a   1.000
_cell.length_b   1.000
_cell.length_c   1.000
_cell.angle_alpha   90.00
_cell.angle_beta   90.00
_cell.angle_gamma   90.00
#
_symmetry.space_group_name_H-M   'P 1'
#
loop_
_entity.id
_entity.type
_entity.pdbx_description
1 polymer ?
#
loop_
_entity_poly.entity_id
_entity_poly.type
_entity_poly.pdbx_seq_one_letter_code
_entity_poly.pdbx_strand_id
1 'polypeptide(L)'
;MSASTPPITLRLMTERDLPMLHDWLNRPHIVEWWGGDEERPTLDEVLEHYLPRAMAEESVTPYIAMLGEEPIGYAQSYVALGSGDGWWEDETDPGVRGIDQSLADPTQLNKGLGTRLVRALVELLFSDPTVTKIQTDPTPNNHRAIRCYEKAGFVREKIITTPDGPA
;
A
#
# COMPACT_ATOMS: atom_id res chain seq x y z
N MET A 1 -29.57 16.55 -8.27
CA MET A 1 -28.50 15.65 -8.69
C MET A 1 -27.38 15.69 -7.67
N SER A 2 -27.10 14.59 -7.04
CA SER A 2 -25.92 14.48 -6.22
C SER A 2 -24.69 14.51 -7.11
N ALA A 3 -23.71 15.32 -6.76
CA ALA A 3 -22.41 15.25 -7.42
C ALA A 3 -21.84 13.85 -7.23
N SER A 4 -21.52 13.16 -8.32
CA SER A 4 -20.86 11.87 -8.23
C SER A 4 -19.47 12.07 -7.66
N THR A 5 -19.11 11.26 -6.67
CA THR A 5 -17.74 11.25 -6.14
C THR A 5 -16.79 10.82 -7.28
N PRO A 6 -15.70 11.56 -7.50
CA PRO A 6 -14.73 11.14 -8.51
C PRO A 6 -14.22 9.72 -8.28
N PRO A 7 -13.90 8.97 -9.33
CA PRO A 7 -13.32 7.65 -9.16
C PRO A 7 -11.92 7.75 -8.55
N ILE A 8 -11.52 6.70 -7.83
CA ILE A 8 -10.14 6.56 -7.40
C ILE A 8 -9.37 5.87 -8.53
N THR A 9 -8.28 6.47 -8.95
CA THR A 9 -7.36 5.92 -9.92
C THR A 9 -5.98 5.78 -9.30
N LEU A 10 -5.17 4.91 -9.88
CA LEU A 10 -3.80 4.66 -9.42
C LEU A 10 -2.87 4.99 -10.58
N ARG A 11 -1.98 5.95 -10.36
CA ARG A 11 -0.91 6.25 -11.31
C ARG A 11 0.43 5.82 -10.73
N LEU A 12 1.37 5.49 -11.60
CA LEU A 12 2.72 5.16 -11.14
C LEU A 12 3.35 6.37 -10.43
N MET A 13 3.99 6.11 -9.32
CA MET A 13 4.78 7.13 -8.62
C MET A 13 6.02 7.47 -9.44
N THR A 14 6.35 8.75 -9.49
CA THR A 14 7.57 9.23 -10.15
C THR A 14 8.48 9.90 -9.13
N GLU A 15 9.71 10.19 -9.55
CA GLU A 15 10.67 10.93 -8.72
C GLU A 15 10.09 12.24 -8.19
N ARG A 16 9.25 12.90 -8.97
CA ARG A 16 8.63 14.18 -8.61
C ARG A 16 7.69 14.07 -7.42
N ASP A 17 7.20 12.88 -7.12
CA ASP A 17 6.29 12.63 -6.00
C ASP A 17 7.01 12.45 -4.66
N LEU A 18 8.33 12.27 -4.66
CA LEU A 18 9.08 11.93 -3.45
C LEU A 18 9.02 13.00 -2.35
N PRO A 19 9.06 14.30 -2.64
CA PRO A 19 8.87 15.31 -1.59
C PRO A 19 7.48 15.21 -0.92
N MET A 20 6.43 14.94 -1.69
CA MET A 20 5.09 14.73 -1.18
C MET A 20 5.03 13.46 -0.33
N LEU A 21 5.64 12.38 -0.78
CA LEU A 21 5.71 11.13 -0.02
C LEU A 21 6.47 11.32 1.29
N HIS A 22 7.56 12.08 1.29
CA HIS A 22 8.30 12.42 2.49
C HIS A 22 7.40 13.13 3.53
N ASP A 23 6.61 14.10 3.09
CA ASP A 23 5.63 14.76 3.95
C ASP A 23 4.63 13.75 4.54
N TRP A 24 4.07 12.89 3.69
CA TRP A 24 3.09 11.89 4.12
C TRP A 24 3.67 10.90 5.13
N LEU A 25 4.87 10.40 4.88
CA LEU A 25 5.52 9.42 5.77
C LEU A 25 5.89 9.99 7.14
N ASN A 26 5.91 11.32 7.27
CA ASN A 26 6.14 12.00 8.55
C ASN A 26 4.85 12.33 9.30
N ARG A 27 3.69 12.04 8.74
CA ARG A 27 2.40 12.28 9.40
C ARG A 27 2.15 11.24 10.49
N PRO A 28 1.66 11.64 11.68
CA PRO A 28 1.52 10.75 12.84
C PRO A 28 0.74 9.47 12.56
N HIS A 29 -0.35 9.54 11.82
CA HIS A 29 -1.19 8.39 11.52
C HIS A 29 -0.51 7.38 10.59
N ILE A 30 0.52 7.80 9.84
CA ILE A 30 1.31 6.91 8.99
C ILE A 30 2.49 6.36 9.77
N VAL A 31 3.19 7.20 10.54
CA VAL A 31 4.32 6.77 11.39
C VAL A 31 3.90 5.64 12.33
N GLU A 32 2.68 5.69 12.85
CA GLU A 32 2.13 4.66 13.76
C GLU A 32 2.20 3.24 13.18
N TRP A 33 2.02 3.09 11.87
CA TRP A 33 1.88 1.77 11.23
C TRP A 33 2.95 1.45 10.19
N TRP A 34 3.67 2.46 9.72
CA TRP A 34 4.68 2.30 8.68
C TRP A 34 6.08 2.55 9.22
N GLY A 35 7.01 1.68 8.86
CA GLY A 35 8.41 1.88 9.17
C GLY A 35 8.88 1.35 10.51
N GLY A 36 8.01 0.83 11.34
CA GLY A 36 8.32 0.05 12.54
C GLY A 36 9.06 0.77 13.66
N ASP A 37 9.86 1.75 13.38
CA ASP A 37 10.69 2.45 14.35
C ASP A 37 10.32 3.92 14.48
N GLU A 38 10.69 4.45 15.63
CA GLU A 38 10.23 5.70 16.19
C GLU A 38 10.70 6.96 15.45
N GLU A 39 11.63 6.83 14.53
CA GLU A 39 12.19 7.97 13.83
C GLU A 39 11.49 8.24 12.52
N ARG A 40 11.07 9.49 12.36
CA ARG A 40 10.48 9.95 11.12
C ARG A 40 11.56 10.01 10.03
N PRO A 41 11.30 9.48 8.84
CA PRO A 41 12.31 9.47 7.78
C PRO A 41 12.64 10.88 7.29
N THR A 42 13.91 11.12 7.02
CA THR A 42 14.35 12.34 6.34
C THR A 42 14.07 12.24 4.84
N LEU A 43 14.15 13.37 4.14
CA LEU A 43 14.00 13.35 2.68
C LEU A 43 15.04 12.45 2.01
N ASP A 44 16.28 12.50 2.49
CA ASP A 44 17.35 11.65 1.93
C ASP A 44 17.07 10.17 2.13
N GLU A 45 16.55 9.78 3.30
CA GLU A 45 16.15 8.40 3.57
C GLU A 45 14.97 7.96 2.67
N VAL A 46 14.01 8.85 2.44
CA VAL A 46 12.88 8.57 1.53
C VAL A 46 13.39 8.41 0.10
N LEU A 47 14.29 9.30 -0.35
CA LEU A 47 14.89 9.17 -1.67
C LEU A 47 15.64 7.84 -1.81
N GLU A 48 16.47 7.50 -0.84
CA GLU A 48 17.25 6.25 -0.88
C GLU A 48 16.35 5.01 -0.97
N HIS A 49 15.25 5.00 -0.23
CA HIS A 49 14.36 3.84 -0.14
C HIS A 49 13.36 3.75 -1.31
N TYR A 50 12.81 4.88 -1.76
CA TYR A 50 11.71 4.87 -2.72
C TYR A 50 12.12 5.24 -4.14
N LEU A 51 13.22 5.96 -4.35
CA LEU A 51 13.66 6.30 -5.70
C LEU A 51 13.90 5.06 -6.58
N PRO A 52 14.55 3.99 -6.08
CA PRO A 52 14.69 2.77 -6.89
C PRO A 52 13.35 2.18 -7.33
N ARG A 53 12.31 2.29 -6.50
CA ARG A 53 10.96 1.83 -6.86
C ARG A 53 10.36 2.69 -7.95
N ALA A 54 10.50 4.02 -7.85
CA ALA A 54 10.01 4.96 -8.86
C ALA A 54 10.72 4.79 -10.21
N MET A 55 11.97 4.36 -10.17
CA MET A 55 12.78 4.10 -11.36
C MET A 55 12.64 2.66 -11.90
N ALA A 56 11.74 1.86 -11.32
CA ALA A 56 11.52 0.46 -11.66
C ALA A 56 12.77 -0.43 -11.48
N GLU A 57 13.63 -0.07 -10.54
CA GLU A 57 14.85 -0.82 -10.21
C GLU A 57 14.63 -1.92 -9.17
N GLU A 58 13.46 -1.92 -8.53
CA GLU A 58 13.04 -2.94 -7.56
C GLU A 58 11.77 -3.64 -8.04
N SER A 59 11.46 -4.79 -7.41
CA SER A 59 10.27 -5.57 -7.71
C SER A 59 8.98 -4.98 -7.12
N VAL A 60 9.08 -3.92 -6.34
CA VAL A 60 7.93 -3.22 -5.77
C VAL A 60 7.47 -2.13 -6.75
N THR A 61 6.20 -2.15 -7.08
CA THR A 61 5.59 -1.14 -7.94
C THR A 61 4.87 -0.10 -7.09
N PRO A 62 5.32 1.16 -7.08
CA PRO A 62 4.70 2.22 -6.28
C PRO A 62 3.64 2.97 -7.07
N TYR A 63 2.56 3.33 -6.39
CA TYR A 63 1.46 4.10 -6.98
C TYR A 63 1.10 5.29 -6.11
N ILE A 64 0.63 6.35 -6.75
CA ILE A 64 -0.08 7.44 -6.09
C ILE A 64 -1.56 7.26 -6.38
N ALA A 65 -2.36 7.16 -5.32
CA ALA A 65 -3.80 7.08 -5.44
C ALA A 65 -4.38 8.49 -5.63
N MET A 66 -5.22 8.62 -6.65
CA MET A 66 -5.82 9.89 -7.03
C MET A 66 -7.33 9.84 -6.86
N LEU A 67 -7.89 10.87 -6.24
CA LEU A 67 -9.32 11.11 -6.22
C LEU A 67 -9.59 12.27 -7.18
N GLY A 68 -10.02 11.95 -8.40
CA GLY A 68 -10.00 12.94 -9.47
C GLY A 68 -8.56 13.38 -9.76
N GLU A 69 -8.28 14.67 -9.59
CA GLU A 69 -6.94 15.24 -9.79
C GLU A 69 -6.15 15.41 -8.48
N GLU A 70 -6.72 15.03 -7.34
CA GLU A 70 -6.10 15.20 -6.03
C GLU A 70 -5.39 13.92 -5.60
N PRO A 71 -4.08 13.96 -5.29
CA PRO A 71 -3.39 12.82 -4.69
C PRO A 71 -3.86 12.64 -3.25
N ILE A 72 -4.30 11.42 -2.92
CA ILE A 72 -4.90 11.12 -1.61
C ILE A 72 -4.15 10.03 -0.83
N GLY A 73 -3.23 9.33 -1.43
CA GLY A 73 -2.52 8.28 -0.72
C GLY A 73 -1.46 7.59 -1.56
N TYR A 74 -0.73 6.73 -0.88
CA TYR A 74 0.31 5.89 -1.46
C TYR A 74 -0.16 4.44 -1.44
N ALA A 75 0.17 3.70 -2.47
CA ALA A 75 -0.05 2.27 -2.54
C ALA A 75 1.12 1.59 -3.23
N GLN A 76 1.32 0.32 -2.96
CA GLN A 76 2.34 -0.47 -3.64
C GLN A 76 1.88 -1.89 -3.84
N SER A 77 2.41 -2.52 -4.86
CA SER A 77 2.26 -3.95 -5.10
C SER A 77 3.62 -4.58 -5.33
N TYR A 78 3.74 -5.86 -5.01
CA TYR A 78 4.96 -6.61 -5.24
C TYR A 78 4.63 -8.07 -5.50
N VAL A 79 5.55 -8.77 -6.17
CA VAL A 79 5.44 -10.21 -6.32
C VAL A 79 5.79 -10.86 -4.99
N ALA A 80 4.87 -11.65 -4.42
CA ALA A 80 5.06 -12.25 -3.11
C ALA A 80 6.22 -13.27 -3.11
N LEU A 81 6.29 -14.11 -4.16
CA LEU A 81 7.39 -15.04 -4.33
C LEU A 81 8.71 -14.28 -4.48
N GLY A 82 9.64 -14.54 -3.57
CA GLY A 82 10.96 -13.90 -3.60
C GLY A 82 10.97 -12.46 -3.08
N SER A 83 9.97 -12.06 -2.31
CA SER A 83 9.87 -10.69 -1.79
C SER A 83 10.89 -10.34 -0.70
N GLY A 84 11.63 -11.32 -0.20
CA GLY A 84 12.72 -11.11 0.76
C GLY A 84 12.66 -12.11 1.91
N ASP A 85 13.76 -12.20 2.63
CA ASP A 85 13.89 -13.12 3.77
C ASP A 85 12.87 -12.75 4.87
N GLY A 86 12.08 -13.73 5.31
CA GLY A 86 11.04 -13.55 6.32
C GLY A 86 9.71 -13.08 5.76
N TRP A 87 9.60 -12.81 4.46
CA TRP A 87 8.37 -12.37 3.79
C TRP A 87 7.87 -13.45 2.84
N TRP A 88 6.66 -13.98 3.06
CA TRP A 88 5.99 -14.91 2.16
C TRP A 88 6.88 -16.08 1.70
N GLU A 89 7.69 -16.63 2.61
CA GLU A 89 8.69 -17.67 2.28
C GLU A 89 8.06 -18.95 1.77
N ASP A 90 6.82 -19.25 2.17
CA ASP A 90 6.09 -20.44 1.76
C ASP A 90 5.42 -20.30 0.39
N GLU A 91 5.50 -19.10 -0.22
CA GLU A 91 4.83 -18.86 -1.49
C GLU A 91 5.59 -19.48 -2.65
N THR A 92 4.88 -20.20 -3.49
CA THR A 92 5.44 -20.87 -4.66
C THR A 92 4.81 -20.41 -5.98
N ASP A 93 3.71 -19.65 -5.92
CA ASP A 93 3.00 -19.16 -7.10
C ASP A 93 3.51 -17.77 -7.50
N PRO A 94 4.13 -17.61 -8.69
CA PRO A 94 4.60 -16.30 -9.14
C PRO A 94 3.48 -15.33 -9.48
N GLY A 95 2.23 -15.77 -9.55
CA GLY A 95 1.07 -14.93 -9.80
C GLY A 95 0.49 -14.26 -8.56
N VAL A 96 1.01 -14.54 -7.37
CA VAL A 96 0.54 -13.92 -6.13
C VAL A 96 1.19 -12.55 -5.94
N ARG A 97 0.37 -11.55 -5.63
CA ARG A 97 0.83 -10.18 -5.34
C ARG A 97 0.56 -9.83 -3.88
N GLY A 98 1.51 -9.13 -3.26
CA GLY A 98 1.29 -8.46 -2.00
C GLY A 98 0.95 -6.99 -2.25
N ILE A 99 0.19 -6.38 -1.35
CA ILE A 99 -0.16 -4.96 -1.43
C ILE A 99 -0.04 -4.28 -0.08
N ASP A 100 0.27 -2.99 -0.12
CA ASP A 100 0.23 -2.08 1.02
C ASP A 100 -0.36 -0.76 0.55
N GLN A 101 -1.00 -0.02 1.46
CA GLN A 101 -1.56 1.28 1.13
C GLN A 101 -1.69 2.17 2.37
N SER A 102 -1.71 3.48 2.16
CA SER A 102 -2.00 4.45 3.21
C SER A 102 -2.68 5.68 2.63
N LEU A 103 -3.63 6.26 3.39
CA LEU A 103 -4.23 7.54 3.06
C LEU A 103 -3.40 8.67 3.66
N ALA A 104 -3.21 9.74 2.89
CA ALA A 104 -2.37 10.86 3.30
C ALA A 104 -3.02 11.76 4.37
N ASP A 105 -4.34 11.92 4.31
CA ASP A 105 -5.08 12.82 5.20
C ASP A 105 -5.79 12.01 6.29
N PRO A 106 -5.45 12.23 7.58
CA PRO A 106 -6.11 11.51 8.68
C PRO A 106 -7.61 11.80 8.79
N THR A 107 -8.08 12.94 8.27
CA THR A 107 -9.51 13.27 8.27
C THR A 107 -10.32 12.43 7.29
N GLN A 108 -9.63 11.76 6.34
CA GLN A 108 -10.26 10.86 5.36
C GLN A 108 -10.37 9.42 5.86
N LEU A 109 -9.77 9.10 7.01
CA LEU A 109 -9.87 7.77 7.59
C LEU A 109 -11.31 7.47 8.03
N ASN A 110 -11.72 6.20 7.94
CA ASN A 110 -13.06 5.72 8.30
C ASN A 110 -14.20 6.30 7.45
N LYS A 111 -13.91 6.85 6.27
CA LYS A 111 -14.91 7.40 5.34
C LYS A 111 -15.08 6.57 4.07
N GLY A 112 -14.54 5.36 4.06
CA GLY A 112 -14.66 4.47 2.91
C GLY A 112 -13.65 4.71 1.79
N LEU A 113 -12.80 5.73 1.85
CA LEU A 113 -11.80 5.98 0.81
C LEU A 113 -10.74 4.89 0.76
N GLY A 114 -10.30 4.39 1.91
CA GLY A 114 -9.34 3.28 1.96
C GLY A 114 -9.88 2.04 1.27
N THR A 115 -11.14 1.69 1.54
CA THR A 115 -11.80 0.55 0.88
C THR A 115 -11.88 0.75 -0.62
N ARG A 116 -12.23 1.96 -1.07
CA ARG A 116 -12.28 2.28 -2.49
C ARG A 116 -10.90 2.21 -3.15
N LEU A 117 -9.87 2.68 -2.45
CA LEU A 117 -8.48 2.60 -2.91
C LEU A 117 -8.06 1.14 -3.08
N VAL A 118 -8.31 0.30 -2.07
CA VAL A 118 -7.96 -1.12 -2.13
C VAL A 118 -8.69 -1.81 -3.27
N ARG A 119 -9.99 -1.55 -3.45
CA ARG A 119 -10.75 -2.11 -4.57
C ARG A 119 -10.19 -1.70 -5.93
N ALA A 120 -9.81 -0.43 -6.07
CA ALA A 120 -9.21 0.06 -7.31
C ALA A 120 -7.87 -0.63 -7.59
N LEU A 121 -7.04 -0.81 -6.56
CA LEU A 121 -5.76 -1.51 -6.70
C LEU A 121 -5.97 -2.98 -7.06
N VAL A 122 -6.90 -3.67 -6.42
CA VAL A 122 -7.22 -5.07 -6.71
C VAL A 122 -7.70 -5.22 -8.16
N GLU A 123 -8.59 -4.35 -8.60
CA GLU A 123 -9.09 -4.35 -9.97
C GLU A 123 -7.96 -4.11 -10.98
N LEU A 124 -7.09 -3.16 -10.71
CA LEU A 124 -5.92 -2.89 -11.54
C LEU A 124 -5.01 -4.11 -11.65
N LEU A 125 -4.69 -4.75 -10.55
CA LEU A 125 -3.80 -5.92 -10.53
C LEU A 125 -4.42 -7.12 -11.23
N PHE A 126 -5.70 -7.41 -11.01
CA PHE A 126 -6.38 -8.51 -11.69
C PHE A 126 -6.67 -8.24 -13.17
N SER A 127 -6.45 -7.03 -13.66
CA SER A 127 -6.47 -6.78 -15.10
C SER A 127 -5.31 -7.47 -15.82
N ASP A 128 -4.26 -7.82 -15.10
CA ASP A 128 -3.18 -8.68 -15.59
C ASP A 128 -3.59 -10.14 -15.41
N PRO A 129 -3.75 -10.91 -16.50
CA PRO A 129 -4.23 -12.30 -16.40
C PRO A 129 -3.25 -13.26 -15.71
N THR A 130 -2.00 -12.83 -15.47
CA THR A 130 -1.02 -13.64 -14.75
C THR A 130 -1.17 -13.54 -13.24
N VAL A 131 -1.91 -12.56 -12.73
CA VAL A 131 -2.17 -12.39 -11.30
C VAL A 131 -3.23 -13.40 -10.85
N THR A 132 -2.89 -14.25 -9.91
CA THR A 132 -3.74 -15.35 -9.45
C THR A 132 -4.37 -15.09 -8.09
N LYS A 133 -3.70 -14.33 -7.22
CA LYS A 133 -4.16 -14.02 -5.87
C LYS A 133 -3.52 -12.72 -5.40
N ILE A 134 -4.23 -11.98 -4.56
CA ILE A 134 -3.71 -10.79 -3.90
C ILE A 134 -3.83 -10.99 -2.40
N GLN A 135 -2.76 -10.69 -1.68
CA GLN A 135 -2.71 -10.84 -0.23
C GLN A 135 -2.08 -9.61 0.41
N THR A 136 -2.33 -9.46 1.71
CA THR A 136 -1.83 -8.33 2.50
C THR A 136 -1.58 -8.78 3.92
N ASP A 137 -0.73 -8.07 4.64
CA ASP A 137 -0.26 -8.47 5.96
C ASP A 137 -0.27 -7.30 6.97
N PRO A 138 -1.44 -6.69 7.24
CA PRO A 138 -1.50 -5.65 8.27
C PRO A 138 -1.17 -6.22 9.64
N THR A 139 -0.59 -5.39 10.53
CA THR A 139 -0.39 -5.79 11.92
C THR A 139 -1.73 -6.17 12.56
N PRO A 140 -1.79 -7.23 13.41
CA PRO A 140 -3.06 -7.67 14.00
C PRO A 140 -3.79 -6.59 14.81
N ASN A 141 -3.07 -5.61 15.33
CA ASN A 141 -3.64 -4.49 16.09
C ASN A 141 -4.18 -3.36 15.21
N ASN A 142 -3.88 -3.37 13.92
CA ASN A 142 -4.37 -2.36 12.99
C ASN A 142 -5.77 -2.72 12.50
N HIS A 143 -6.75 -2.58 13.41
CA HIS A 143 -8.13 -2.97 13.14
C HIS A 143 -8.76 -2.19 11.99
N ARG A 144 -8.37 -0.93 11.80
CA ARG A 144 -8.86 -0.10 10.70
C ARG A 144 -8.44 -0.69 9.35
N ALA A 145 -7.16 -1.03 9.20
CA ALA A 145 -6.66 -1.63 7.97
C ALA A 145 -7.32 -2.99 7.71
N ILE A 146 -7.41 -3.83 8.74
CA ILE A 146 -8.04 -5.15 8.63
C ILE A 146 -9.49 -5.02 8.16
N ARG A 147 -10.27 -4.11 8.77
CA ARG A 147 -11.65 -3.87 8.33
C ARG A 147 -11.74 -3.36 6.90
N CYS A 148 -10.81 -2.49 6.52
CA CYS A 148 -10.74 -1.96 5.17
C CYS A 148 -10.53 -3.09 4.15
N TYR A 149 -9.58 -3.97 4.40
CA TYR A 149 -9.32 -5.11 3.52
C TYR A 149 -10.51 -6.07 3.48
N GLU A 150 -11.11 -6.38 4.62
CA GLU A 150 -12.28 -7.26 4.69
C GLU A 150 -13.47 -6.68 3.89
N LYS A 151 -13.73 -5.38 4.00
CA LYS A 151 -14.76 -4.70 3.20
C LYS A 151 -14.46 -4.72 1.71
N ALA A 152 -13.19 -4.76 1.33
CA ALA A 152 -12.78 -4.87 -0.06
C ALA A 152 -12.84 -6.31 -0.60
N GLY A 153 -13.18 -7.28 0.25
CA GLY A 153 -13.35 -8.68 -0.14
C GLY A 153 -12.24 -9.62 0.31
N PHE A 154 -11.27 -9.14 1.07
CA PHE A 154 -10.22 -9.99 1.63
C PHE A 154 -10.78 -10.86 2.75
N VAL A 155 -10.25 -12.06 2.87
CA VAL A 155 -10.59 -13.02 3.93
C VAL A 155 -9.37 -13.21 4.82
N ARG A 156 -9.58 -13.10 6.13
CA ARG A 156 -8.51 -13.34 7.10
C ARG A 156 -8.08 -14.81 7.05
N GLU A 157 -6.80 -15.05 7.03
CA GLU A 157 -6.26 -16.39 6.90
C GLU A 157 -5.54 -16.84 8.19
N LYS A 158 -4.44 -16.17 8.56
CA LYS A 158 -3.65 -16.55 9.73
C LYS A 158 -2.76 -15.39 10.18
N ILE A 159 -2.20 -15.52 11.39
CA ILE A 159 -1.16 -14.61 11.87
C ILE A 159 0.20 -15.26 11.58
N ILE A 160 1.10 -14.49 10.99
CA ILE A 160 2.46 -14.91 10.68
C ILE A 160 3.47 -13.99 11.38
N THR A 161 4.72 -14.43 11.46
CA THR A 161 5.81 -13.60 11.96
C THR A 161 6.60 -13.07 10.77
N THR A 162 6.79 -11.75 10.72
CA THR A 162 7.58 -11.08 9.68
C THR A 162 8.77 -10.37 10.32
N PRO A 163 9.72 -9.87 9.52
CA PRO A 163 10.82 -9.04 10.04
C PRO A 163 10.35 -7.80 10.81
N ASP A 164 9.13 -7.30 10.51
CA ASP A 164 8.54 -6.15 11.20
C ASP A 164 7.63 -6.56 12.36
N GLY A 165 7.55 -7.84 12.70
CA GLY A 165 6.71 -8.37 13.77
C GLY A 165 5.51 -9.17 13.28
N PRO A 166 4.53 -9.47 14.17
CA PRO A 166 3.33 -10.21 13.79
C PRO A 166 2.50 -9.48 12.72
N ALA A 167 1.87 -10.24 11.83
CA ALA A 167 1.00 -9.71 10.79
C ALA A 167 -0.14 -10.65 10.43
#